data_83d4d756491dbaac0b0fcef0210e411d
#
_entry.id   83d4d756491dbaac0b0fcef0210e411d
#
_cell.length_a   1.000
_cell.length_b   1.000
_cell.length_c   1.000
_cell.angle_alpha   90.00
_cell.angle_beta   90.00
_cell.angle_gamma   90.00
#
_symmetry.space_group_name_H-M   'P 1'
#
loop_
_entity.id
_entity.type
_entity.pdbx_description
1 polymer ?
#
loop_
_entity_poly.entity_id
_entity_poly.type
_entity_poly.pdbx_seq_one_letter_code
_entity_poly.pdbx_strand_id
1 'polypeptide(L)'
;KELEVIKRDDRLDAIAQHIVYHFPRRGFRGKGMVISVDKFTAVKMYDKVSYYWKEEIKKLNAQITKTKDAAEKLRLKDLVDYMRKVEMAVVISEDADEEAKFAAEGLSIKPHRDRMNKIDENGFDIEDNFKDPNNPLQLVFVCAMWLTGFDAPSVSTLYLDKPMKGHTL
;
A
#
# COMPACT_ATOMS: atom_id res chain seq x y z
N LYS A 1 7.30 -8.52 -23.24
CA LYS A 1 8.01 -9.45 -22.36
C LYS A 1 8.33 -8.82 -21.00
N GLU A 2 8.84 -7.58 -20.98
CA GLU A 2 9.11 -6.89 -19.72
C GLU A 2 7.85 -6.71 -18.87
N LEU A 3 6.74 -6.32 -19.51
CA LEU A 3 5.48 -6.16 -18.81
C LEU A 3 4.94 -7.46 -18.22
N GLU A 4 5.10 -8.56 -18.94
CA GLU A 4 4.67 -9.87 -18.44
C GLU A 4 5.47 -10.29 -17.21
N VAL A 5 6.78 -10.10 -17.22
CA VAL A 5 7.64 -10.39 -16.07
C VAL A 5 7.27 -9.49 -14.88
N ILE A 6 7.06 -8.20 -15.13
CA ILE A 6 6.72 -7.23 -14.08
C ILE A 6 5.40 -7.59 -13.40
N LYS A 7 4.43 -8.10 -14.17
CA LYS A 7 3.09 -8.40 -13.69
C LYS A 7 2.92 -9.80 -13.09
N ARG A 8 3.97 -10.63 -13.13
CA ARG A 8 3.85 -12.00 -12.60
C ARG A 8 3.54 -12.00 -11.12
N ASP A 9 2.60 -12.89 -10.74
CA ASP A 9 2.14 -12.97 -9.37
C ASP A 9 3.25 -13.29 -8.37
N ASP A 10 4.16 -14.21 -8.71
CA ASP A 10 5.27 -14.57 -7.82
C ASP A 10 6.18 -13.37 -7.54
N ARG A 11 6.42 -12.54 -8.54
CA ARG A 11 7.21 -11.32 -8.39
C ARG A 11 6.47 -10.29 -7.53
N LEU A 12 5.17 -10.11 -7.79
CA LEU A 12 4.35 -9.18 -7.02
C LEU A 12 4.23 -9.63 -5.56
N ASP A 13 4.13 -10.93 -5.31
CA ASP A 13 4.12 -11.47 -3.94
C ASP A 13 5.42 -11.15 -3.20
N ALA A 14 6.56 -11.31 -3.86
CA ALA A 14 7.86 -11.01 -3.26
C ALA A 14 7.97 -9.53 -2.89
N ILE A 15 7.52 -8.64 -3.79
CA ILE A 15 7.52 -7.20 -3.56
C ILE A 15 6.59 -6.85 -2.40
N ALA A 16 5.39 -7.44 -2.38
CA ALA A 16 4.42 -7.19 -1.32
C ALA A 16 4.97 -7.60 0.05
N GLN A 17 5.62 -8.75 0.13
CA GLN A 17 6.25 -9.20 1.38
C GLN A 17 7.36 -8.25 1.82
N HIS A 18 8.15 -7.75 0.89
CA HIS A 18 9.17 -6.76 1.19
C HIS A 18 8.55 -5.47 1.77
N ILE A 19 7.49 -4.96 1.15
CA ILE A 19 6.81 -3.75 1.62
C ILE A 19 6.27 -3.96 3.03
N VAL A 20 5.62 -5.09 3.27
CA VAL A 20 5.01 -5.42 4.57
C VAL A 20 6.07 -5.49 5.67
N TYR A 21 7.23 -6.03 5.36
CA TYR A 21 8.33 -6.09 6.33
C TYR A 21 8.96 -4.71 6.53
N HIS A 22 9.25 -4.00 5.45
CA HIS A 22 10.03 -2.77 5.46
C HIS A 22 9.25 -1.56 5.98
N PHE A 23 8.02 -1.35 5.49
CA PHE A 23 7.28 -0.12 5.75
C PHE A 23 7.07 0.14 7.25
N PRO A 24 6.56 -0.82 8.05
CA PRO A 24 6.33 -0.56 9.47
C PRO A 24 7.60 -0.50 10.31
N ARG A 25 8.73 -0.97 9.78
CA ARG A 25 10.00 -1.02 10.50
C ARG A 25 10.96 0.12 10.13
N ARG A 26 10.49 1.07 9.33
CA ARG A 26 11.32 2.24 9.00
C ARG A 26 11.59 3.05 10.27
N GLY A 27 12.70 3.77 10.28
CA GLY A 27 13.08 4.60 11.43
C GLY A 27 12.27 5.89 11.58
N PHE A 28 11.26 6.11 10.75
CA PHE A 28 10.44 7.32 10.76
C PHE A 28 9.01 6.96 10.34
N ARG A 29 8.07 7.84 10.67
CA ARG A 29 6.66 7.67 10.37
C ARG A 29 6.22 8.67 9.30
N GLY A 30 6.44 8.34 8.06
CA GLY A 30 5.99 9.15 6.94
C GLY A 30 5.05 8.36 6.05
N LYS A 31 4.49 9.06 5.08
CA LYS A 31 3.59 8.44 4.09
C LYS A 31 4.41 7.66 3.07
N GLY A 32 3.81 6.61 2.52
CA GLY A 32 4.42 5.78 1.49
C GLY A 32 3.51 5.64 0.28
N MET A 33 4.13 5.40 -0.86
CA MET A 33 3.44 5.23 -2.14
C MET A 33 3.98 4.00 -2.84
N VAL A 34 3.09 3.12 -3.28
CA VAL A 34 3.44 1.96 -4.12
C VAL A 34 3.00 2.28 -5.54
N ILE A 35 3.96 2.37 -6.44
CA ILE A 35 3.73 2.82 -7.81
C ILE A 35 3.86 1.63 -8.74
N SER A 36 2.76 1.30 -9.42
CA SER A 36 2.67 0.15 -10.31
C SER A 36 2.60 0.57 -11.77
N VAL A 37 2.84 -0.38 -12.66
CA VAL A 37 2.89 -0.13 -14.11
C VAL A 37 1.52 0.23 -14.68
N ASP A 38 0.44 -0.33 -14.13
CA ASP A 38 -0.92 -0.03 -14.54
C ASP A 38 -1.89 -0.12 -13.35
N LYS A 39 -3.15 0.22 -13.62
CA LYS A 39 -4.20 0.27 -12.60
C LYS A 39 -4.54 -1.11 -12.04
N PHE A 40 -4.53 -2.14 -12.89
CA PHE A 40 -4.81 -3.51 -12.44
C PHE A 40 -3.73 -3.99 -11.46
N THR A 41 -2.49 -3.71 -11.78
CA THR A 41 -1.36 -4.07 -10.91
C THR A 41 -1.42 -3.31 -9.59
N ALA A 42 -1.85 -2.04 -9.61
CA ALA A 42 -2.03 -1.26 -8.37
C ALA A 42 -3.03 -1.95 -7.43
N VAL A 43 -4.16 -2.42 -7.95
CA VAL A 43 -5.16 -3.14 -7.16
C VAL A 43 -4.62 -4.49 -6.69
N LYS A 44 -3.93 -5.22 -7.56
CA LYS A 44 -3.30 -6.50 -7.17
C LYS A 44 -2.31 -6.30 -6.03
N MET A 45 -1.49 -5.26 -6.10
CA MET A 45 -0.53 -4.95 -5.04
C MET A 45 -1.23 -4.61 -3.74
N TYR A 46 -2.31 -3.83 -3.79
CA TYR A 46 -3.11 -3.56 -2.60
C TYR A 46 -3.60 -4.85 -1.97
N ASP A 47 -4.17 -5.76 -2.77
CA ASP A 47 -4.70 -7.02 -2.26
C ASP A 47 -3.60 -7.86 -1.61
N LYS A 48 -2.44 -7.96 -2.26
CA LYS A 48 -1.31 -8.75 -1.76
C LYS A 48 -0.71 -8.14 -0.49
N VAL A 49 -0.48 -6.84 -0.48
CA VAL A 49 0.06 -6.16 0.70
C VAL A 49 -0.93 -6.29 1.86
N SER A 50 -2.22 -6.12 1.62
CA SER A 50 -3.24 -6.27 2.66
C SER A 50 -3.23 -7.68 3.24
N TYR A 51 -3.10 -8.69 2.39
CA TYR A 51 -3.02 -10.09 2.83
C TYR A 51 -1.79 -10.33 3.70
N TYR A 52 -0.61 -9.97 3.21
CA TYR A 52 0.64 -10.19 3.96
C TYR A 52 0.73 -9.31 5.21
N TRP A 53 0.09 -8.17 5.21
CA TRP A 53 0.01 -7.30 6.39
C TRP A 53 -0.68 -8.01 7.55
N LYS A 54 -1.83 -8.62 7.26
CA LYS A 54 -2.56 -9.40 8.25
C LYS A 54 -1.77 -10.62 8.73
N GLU A 55 -1.10 -11.29 7.79
CA GLU A 55 -0.27 -12.46 8.12
C GLU A 55 0.92 -12.06 8.99
N GLU A 56 1.52 -10.92 8.72
CA GLU A 56 2.63 -10.42 9.54
C GLU A 56 2.18 -10.08 10.96
N ILE A 57 1.01 -9.47 11.12
CA ILE A 57 0.45 -9.20 12.45
C ILE A 57 0.24 -10.50 13.22
N LYS A 58 -0.29 -11.54 12.58
CA LYS A 58 -0.45 -12.85 13.22
C LYS A 58 0.89 -13.43 13.68
N LYS A 59 1.89 -13.34 12.82
CA LYS A 59 3.24 -13.83 13.10
C LYS A 59 3.84 -13.09 14.29
N LEU A 60 3.71 -11.77 14.31
CA LEU A 60 4.22 -10.94 15.41
C LEU A 60 3.51 -11.27 16.72
N ASN A 61 2.19 -11.47 16.70
CA ASN A 61 1.45 -11.85 17.89
C ASN A 61 1.91 -13.21 18.44
N ALA A 62 2.22 -14.16 17.57
CA ALA A 62 2.76 -15.45 17.99
C ALA A 62 4.14 -15.27 18.63
N GLN A 63 4.98 -14.39 18.07
CA GLN A 63 6.28 -14.07 18.65
C GLN A 63 6.15 -13.42 20.03
N ILE A 64 5.21 -12.51 20.20
CA ILE A 64 4.93 -11.83 21.47
C ILE A 64 4.64 -12.87 22.56
N THR A 65 3.80 -13.86 22.23
CA THR A 65 3.44 -14.92 23.18
C THR A 65 4.66 -15.72 23.63
N LYS A 66 5.64 -15.92 22.74
CA LYS A 66 6.85 -16.71 23.04
C LYS A 66 7.98 -15.89 23.62
N THR A 67 7.91 -14.57 23.56
CA THR A 67 9.01 -13.68 23.98
C THR A 67 8.95 -13.50 25.49
N LYS A 68 10.08 -13.73 26.16
CA LYS A 68 10.20 -13.60 27.61
C LYS A 68 10.81 -12.27 28.02
N ASP A 69 11.67 -11.71 27.19
CA ASP A 69 12.31 -10.43 27.46
C ASP A 69 11.28 -9.29 27.38
N ALA A 70 11.14 -8.54 28.47
CA ALA A 70 10.11 -7.50 28.57
C ALA A 70 10.31 -6.36 27.56
N ALA A 71 11.54 -5.95 27.32
CA ALA A 71 11.85 -4.88 26.37
C ALA A 71 11.52 -5.30 24.93
N GLU A 72 11.91 -6.51 24.55
CA GLU A 72 11.62 -7.04 23.22
C GLU A 72 10.12 -7.23 23.03
N LYS A 73 9.44 -7.74 24.05
CA LYS A 73 7.98 -7.93 24.01
C LYS A 73 7.26 -6.60 23.80
N LEU A 74 7.70 -5.54 24.48
CA LEU A 74 7.13 -4.20 24.31
C LEU A 74 7.37 -3.67 22.89
N ARG A 75 8.58 -3.87 22.37
CA ARG A 75 8.92 -3.44 21.01
C ARG A 75 8.02 -4.11 19.98
N LEU A 76 7.77 -5.41 20.14
CA LEU A 76 6.88 -6.16 19.23
C LEU A 76 5.42 -5.69 19.35
N LYS A 77 4.96 -5.43 20.56
CA LYS A 77 3.60 -4.90 20.78
C LYS A 77 3.40 -3.53 20.14
N ASP A 78 4.39 -2.65 20.27
CA ASP A 78 4.34 -1.32 19.67
C ASP A 78 4.27 -1.42 18.14
N LEU A 79 5.02 -2.34 17.56
CA LEU A 79 4.99 -2.59 16.13
C LEU A 79 3.61 -3.06 15.66
N VAL A 80 3.02 -4.01 16.37
CA VAL A 80 1.67 -4.51 16.06
C VAL A 80 0.64 -3.40 16.19
N ASP A 81 0.72 -2.60 17.25
CA ASP A 81 -0.22 -1.49 17.46
C ASP A 81 -0.14 -0.48 16.32
N TYR A 82 1.07 -0.15 15.89
CA TYR A 82 1.28 0.72 14.75
C TYR A 82 0.66 0.13 13.47
N MET A 83 0.97 -1.15 13.19
CA MET A 83 0.46 -1.81 11.99
C MET A 83 -1.06 -1.86 11.93
N ARG A 84 -1.73 -2.01 13.08
CA ARG A 84 -3.19 -2.03 13.14
C ARG A 84 -3.82 -0.68 12.85
N LYS A 85 -3.11 0.39 13.10
CA LYS A 85 -3.62 1.75 12.87
C LYS A 85 -3.41 2.22 11.44
N VAL A 86 -2.46 1.67 10.71
CA VAL A 86 -2.17 2.07 9.34
C VAL A 86 -3.34 1.72 8.44
N GLU A 87 -3.81 2.72 7.69
CA GLU A 87 -4.79 2.52 6.63
C GLU A 87 -4.09 2.58 5.28
N MET A 88 -4.62 1.81 4.35
CA MET A 88 -4.11 1.71 2.99
C MET A 88 -5.25 1.92 2.01
N ALA A 89 -4.95 2.50 0.85
CA ALA A 89 -5.96 2.75 -0.16
C ALA A 89 -5.37 2.72 -1.57
N VAL A 90 -6.21 2.35 -2.54
CA VAL A 90 -5.90 2.49 -3.96
C VAL A 90 -6.34 3.88 -4.38
N VAL A 91 -5.49 4.60 -5.12
CA VAL A 91 -5.84 5.91 -5.68
C VAL A 91 -5.45 5.91 -7.15
N ILE A 92 -6.45 5.77 -8.01
CA ILE A 92 -6.29 5.70 -9.47
C ILE A 92 -7.41 6.48 -10.13
N SER A 93 -7.16 6.99 -11.34
CA SER A 93 -8.21 7.68 -12.10
C SER A 93 -9.25 6.69 -12.62
N GLU A 94 -10.46 7.18 -12.80
CA GLU A 94 -11.59 6.38 -13.28
C GLU A 94 -11.54 6.20 -14.79
N ASP A 95 -11.84 4.98 -15.25
CA ASP A 95 -12.00 4.68 -16.67
C ASP A 95 -13.45 4.28 -16.94
N ALA A 96 -13.89 4.49 -18.19
CA ALA A 96 -15.19 3.98 -18.62
C ALA A 96 -15.22 2.45 -18.47
N ASP A 97 -16.36 1.94 -18.00
CA ASP A 97 -16.57 0.48 -17.81
C ASP A 97 -15.51 -0.19 -16.93
N GLU A 98 -14.98 0.55 -15.96
CA GLU A 98 -13.89 0.01 -15.12
C GLU A 98 -14.30 -1.24 -14.35
N GLU A 99 -15.54 -1.33 -13.86
CA GLU A 99 -15.99 -2.52 -13.14
C GLU A 99 -15.86 -3.79 -13.99
N ALA A 100 -16.29 -3.72 -15.24
CA ALA A 100 -16.19 -4.84 -16.18
C ALA A 100 -14.73 -5.18 -16.50
N LYS A 101 -13.91 -4.16 -16.71
CA LYS A 101 -12.48 -4.33 -17.02
C LYS A 101 -11.74 -4.99 -15.86
N PHE A 102 -11.98 -4.55 -14.64
CA PHE A 102 -11.35 -5.15 -13.45
C PHE A 102 -11.87 -6.56 -13.20
N ALA A 103 -13.17 -6.79 -13.39
CA ALA A 103 -13.75 -8.12 -13.25
C ALA A 103 -13.12 -9.12 -14.23
N ALA A 104 -12.80 -8.69 -15.44
CA ALA A 104 -12.11 -9.53 -16.44
C ALA A 104 -10.74 -9.96 -15.97
N GLU A 105 -10.11 -9.17 -15.07
CA GLU A 105 -8.81 -9.49 -14.46
C GLU A 105 -8.96 -10.21 -13.12
N GLY A 106 -10.18 -10.59 -12.74
CA GLY A 106 -10.43 -11.22 -11.45
C GLY A 106 -10.36 -10.27 -10.27
N LEU A 107 -10.53 -8.97 -10.52
CA LEU A 107 -10.39 -7.92 -9.52
C LEU A 107 -11.69 -7.16 -9.30
N SER A 108 -11.82 -6.51 -8.15
CA SER A 108 -12.96 -5.66 -7.84
C SER A 108 -12.49 -4.23 -7.57
N ILE A 109 -12.92 -3.30 -8.41
CA ILE A 109 -12.59 -1.88 -8.24
C ILE A 109 -13.63 -1.15 -7.38
N LYS A 110 -14.85 -1.65 -7.30
CA LYS A 110 -15.95 -0.92 -6.66
C LYS A 110 -15.66 -0.49 -5.22
N PRO A 111 -15.18 -1.36 -4.33
CA PRO A 111 -14.86 -0.92 -2.96
C PRO A 111 -13.80 0.19 -2.95
N HIS A 112 -12.84 0.13 -3.86
CA HIS A 112 -11.79 1.14 -3.96
C HIS A 112 -12.33 2.45 -4.53
N ARG A 113 -13.20 2.36 -5.52
CA ARG A 113 -13.82 3.55 -6.11
C ARG A 113 -14.71 4.25 -5.08
N ASP A 114 -15.48 3.48 -4.32
CA ASP A 114 -16.29 4.03 -3.25
C ASP A 114 -15.42 4.73 -2.21
N ARG A 115 -14.29 4.13 -1.84
CA ARG A 115 -13.33 4.74 -0.92
C ARG A 115 -12.75 6.04 -1.48
N MET A 116 -12.38 6.05 -2.77
CA MET A 116 -11.85 7.25 -3.42
C MET A 116 -12.85 8.39 -3.49
N ASN A 117 -14.13 8.06 -3.66
CA ASN A 117 -15.19 9.06 -3.79
C ASN A 117 -15.74 9.53 -2.45
N LYS A 118 -15.32 8.92 -1.37
CA LYS A 118 -15.85 9.26 -0.05
C LYS A 118 -15.32 10.61 0.42
N ILE A 119 -16.22 11.43 0.94
CA ILE A 119 -15.88 12.65 1.65
C ILE A 119 -16.18 12.39 3.13
N ASP A 120 -15.22 12.66 4.01
CA ASP A 120 -15.38 12.35 5.42
C ASP A 120 -16.22 13.43 6.14
N GLU A 121 -16.46 13.23 7.43
CA GLU A 121 -17.27 14.15 8.24
C GLU A 121 -16.69 15.56 8.31
N ASN A 122 -15.39 15.71 8.05
CA ASN A 122 -14.72 17.01 8.07
C ASN A 122 -14.69 17.66 6.67
N GLY A 123 -15.29 17.02 5.66
CA GLY A 123 -15.30 17.51 4.29
C GLY A 123 -14.05 17.22 3.51
N PHE A 124 -13.20 16.29 3.99
CA PHE A 124 -11.93 15.94 3.32
C PHE A 124 -12.08 14.66 2.49
N ASP A 125 -11.46 14.68 1.32
CA ASP A 125 -11.38 13.50 0.46
C ASP A 125 -10.12 12.68 0.78
N ILE A 126 -9.92 11.62 -0.01
CA ILE A 126 -8.79 10.71 0.20
C ILE A 126 -7.43 11.40 0.00
N GLU A 127 -7.35 12.34 -0.95
CA GLU A 127 -6.11 13.09 -1.18
C GLU A 127 -5.79 14.01 0.00
N ASP A 128 -6.80 14.71 0.50
CA ASP A 128 -6.64 15.57 1.68
C ASP A 128 -6.13 14.77 2.87
N ASN A 129 -6.74 13.59 3.10
CA ASN A 129 -6.36 12.74 4.21
C ASN A 129 -4.95 12.16 4.04
N PHE A 130 -4.56 11.83 2.81
CA PHE A 130 -3.21 11.34 2.57
C PHE A 130 -2.15 12.44 2.77
N LYS A 131 -2.50 13.69 2.47
CA LYS A 131 -1.59 14.83 2.68
C LYS A 131 -1.41 15.19 4.15
N ASP A 132 -2.37 14.83 5.00
CA ASP A 132 -2.33 15.12 6.43
C ASP A 132 -1.39 14.13 7.13
N PRO A 133 -0.23 14.58 7.64
CA PRO A 133 0.74 13.66 8.26
C PRO A 133 0.19 12.93 9.48
N ASN A 134 -0.87 13.44 10.11
CA ASN A 134 -1.46 12.82 11.29
C ASN A 134 -2.59 11.85 10.95
N ASN A 135 -3.02 11.78 9.69
CA ASN A 135 -4.08 10.88 9.29
C ASN A 135 -3.55 9.45 9.16
N PRO A 136 -4.29 8.44 9.62
CA PRO A 136 -3.85 7.04 9.56
C PRO A 136 -3.70 6.47 8.15
N LEU A 137 -4.19 7.15 7.12
CA LEU A 137 -3.96 6.74 5.73
C LEU A 137 -2.50 7.02 5.39
N GLN A 138 -1.67 5.98 5.45
CA GLN A 138 -0.23 6.14 5.33
C GLN A 138 0.37 5.50 4.08
N LEU A 139 -0.36 4.60 3.43
CA LEU A 139 0.17 3.88 2.27
C LEU A 139 -0.87 3.88 1.16
N VAL A 140 -0.52 4.40 -0.01
CA VAL A 140 -1.41 4.42 -1.18
C VAL A 140 -0.79 3.64 -2.33
N PHE A 141 -1.66 3.02 -3.12
CA PHE A 141 -1.30 2.21 -4.28
C PHE A 141 -1.78 2.94 -5.53
N VAL A 142 -0.84 3.37 -6.35
CA VAL A 142 -1.12 4.23 -7.51
C VAL A 142 -0.46 3.64 -8.76
N CYS A 143 -0.87 4.13 -9.93
CA CYS A 143 -0.12 3.84 -11.15
C CYS A 143 0.67 5.08 -11.56
N ALA A 144 1.65 4.87 -12.44
CA ALA A 144 2.64 5.92 -12.77
C ALA A 144 2.01 7.23 -13.26
N MET A 145 0.84 7.16 -13.90
CA MET A 145 0.18 8.35 -14.44
C MET A 145 -0.30 9.33 -13.39
N TRP A 146 -0.52 8.86 -12.17
CA TRP A 146 -1.06 9.69 -11.09
C TRP A 146 0.01 10.59 -10.44
N LEU A 147 1.27 10.31 -10.71
CA LEU A 147 2.37 11.07 -10.11
C LEU A 147 2.47 12.51 -10.62
N THR A 148 1.97 12.77 -11.82
CA THR A 148 2.02 14.12 -12.37
C THR A 148 0.98 15.00 -11.69
N GLY A 149 1.46 16.07 -11.03
CA GLY A 149 0.59 17.00 -10.34
C GLY A 149 0.21 16.62 -8.91
N PHE A 150 0.70 15.50 -8.41
CA PHE A 150 0.45 15.12 -7.02
C PHE A 150 1.51 15.73 -6.11
N ASP A 151 1.07 16.55 -5.18
CA ASP A 151 1.95 17.20 -4.21
C ASP A 151 1.58 16.73 -2.80
N ALA A 152 2.41 15.86 -2.25
CA ALA A 152 2.25 15.36 -0.89
C ALA A 152 3.58 15.44 -0.17
N PRO A 153 3.87 16.56 0.49
CA PRO A 153 5.16 16.74 1.17
C PRO A 153 5.43 15.73 2.27
N SER A 154 4.40 15.07 2.79
CA SER A 154 4.56 14.03 3.80
C SER A 154 4.98 12.67 3.24
N VAL A 155 5.05 12.51 1.91
CA VAL A 155 5.53 11.27 1.29
C VAL A 155 7.04 11.19 1.45
N SER A 156 7.49 10.14 2.11
CA SER A 156 8.91 9.93 2.39
C SER A 156 9.44 8.62 1.83
N THR A 157 8.57 7.73 1.39
CA THR A 157 8.95 6.41 0.91
C THR A 157 8.22 6.09 -0.39
N LEU A 158 8.97 5.69 -1.40
CA LEU A 158 8.42 5.25 -2.68
C LEU A 158 8.84 3.82 -2.96
N TYR A 159 7.88 2.99 -3.30
CA TYR A 159 8.14 1.63 -3.80
C TYR A 159 7.80 1.61 -5.28
N LEU A 160 8.84 1.64 -6.10
CA LEU A 160 8.69 1.70 -7.55
C LEU A 160 8.66 0.28 -8.11
N ASP A 161 7.57 -0.10 -8.71
CA ASP A 161 7.41 -1.37 -9.38
C ASP A 161 7.17 -1.16 -10.87
N LYS A 162 8.11 -0.49 -11.51
CA LYS A 162 8.07 -0.32 -12.95
C LYS A 162 9.50 -0.22 -13.47
N PRO A 163 9.78 -0.70 -14.69
CA PRO A 163 11.12 -0.59 -15.22
C PRO A 163 11.48 0.87 -15.43
N MET A 164 12.66 1.25 -14.94
CA MET A 164 13.26 2.54 -15.19
C MET A 164 14.28 2.35 -16.31
N LYS A 165 13.83 2.62 -17.52
CA LYS A 165 14.63 2.36 -18.71
C LYS A 165 15.95 3.13 -18.66
N GLY A 166 17.07 2.39 -18.76
CA GLY A 166 18.39 2.99 -18.71
C GLY A 166 18.88 3.38 -17.34
N HIS A 167 18.15 3.03 -16.27
CA HIS A 167 18.51 3.33 -14.90
C HIS A 167 18.61 2.09 -14.05
N THR A 168 19.50 2.13 -13.08
CA THR A 168 19.62 1.09 -12.07
C THR A 168 19.02 1.63 -10.79
N LEU A 169 18.17 0.83 -10.17
CA LEU A 169 17.58 1.17 -8.88
C LEU A 169 18.34 0.50 -7.75
#